data_b088d6790f934f1218e4994c2b02edb7
#
_entry.id   b088d6790f934f1218e4994c2b02edb7
#
_cell.length_a   1.000
_cell.length_b   1.000
_cell.length_c   1.000
_cell.angle_alpha   90.00
_cell.angle_beta   90.00
_cell.angle_gamma   90.00
#
_symmetry.space_group_name_H-M   'P 1'
#
loop_
_entity.id
_entity.type
_entity.pdbx_description
1 polymer ?
#
loop_
_entity_poly.entity_id
_entity_poly.type
_entity_poly.pdbx_seq_one_letter_code
_entity_poly.pdbx_strand_id
1 'polypeptide(L)'
;MPPIKSPPKSPPIKPISNKLAKSGNLVKASLISNDGVPPIVFMFNPTELVFEGVVQTSESPGARTQDKGNPKVSFSHVKAYKVTINKILFDTYEDGGDVVKLYIENFRKSVEFVKGKERPPIYQFMWGKQVYMRRCFIEKLNYKLTMFLPDGTPVRAVIDSLTLKEADEPKQNGPLGAKPPAKVDRKKDSLANRKPSGKTNPRTSKV
;
A
#
# COMPACT_ATOMS: atom_id res chain seq x y z
N MET A 1 -14.62 -50.96 32.87
CA MET A 1 -13.97 -49.94 32.06
C MET A 1 -14.45 -50.09 30.63
N PRO A 2 -15.11 -49.11 30.01
CA PRO A 2 -15.50 -49.17 28.60
C PRO A 2 -14.26 -48.93 27.69
N PRO A 3 -14.21 -49.54 26.50
CA PRO A 3 -13.07 -49.46 25.59
C PRO A 3 -12.93 -48.06 25.00
N ILE A 4 -11.71 -47.54 24.99
CA ILE A 4 -11.32 -46.27 24.41
C ILE A 4 -11.47 -46.37 22.90
N LYS A 5 -12.37 -45.57 22.28
CA LYS A 5 -12.49 -45.42 20.83
C LYS A 5 -11.24 -44.73 20.25
N SER A 6 -10.62 -45.40 19.30
CA SER A 6 -9.50 -44.85 18.53
C SER A 6 -9.91 -43.56 17.79
N PRO A 7 -9.00 -42.54 17.69
CA PRO A 7 -9.29 -41.28 16.96
C PRO A 7 -9.53 -41.59 15.46
N PRO A 8 -10.37 -40.78 14.79
CA PRO A 8 -10.66 -40.95 13.36
C PRO A 8 -9.40 -40.74 12.53
N LYS A 9 -9.10 -41.63 11.60
CA LYS A 9 -8.01 -41.52 10.64
C LYS A 9 -8.25 -40.30 9.76
N SER A 10 -7.25 -39.40 9.71
CA SER A 10 -7.21 -38.24 8.79
C SER A 10 -7.34 -38.74 7.34
N PRO A 11 -8.10 -38.02 6.47
CA PRO A 11 -8.24 -38.41 5.07
C PRO A 11 -6.85 -38.32 4.37
N PRO A 12 -6.56 -39.23 3.42
CA PRO A 12 -5.30 -39.24 2.72
C PRO A 12 -5.13 -37.93 1.92
N ILE A 13 -4.02 -37.24 2.16
CA ILE A 13 -3.62 -36.09 1.40
C ILE A 13 -3.30 -36.56 -0.01
N LYS A 14 -4.14 -36.18 -0.98
CA LYS A 14 -3.87 -36.45 -2.40
C LYS A 14 -2.59 -35.71 -2.79
N PRO A 15 -1.59 -36.37 -3.39
CA PRO A 15 -0.41 -35.65 -3.85
C PRO A 15 -0.85 -34.62 -4.89
N ILE A 16 -0.45 -33.35 -4.64
CA ILE A 16 -0.61 -32.27 -5.60
C ILE A 16 0.24 -32.70 -6.81
N SER A 17 -0.42 -33.09 -7.90
CA SER A 17 0.25 -33.38 -9.14
C SER A 17 0.95 -32.10 -9.60
N ASN A 18 2.27 -32.03 -9.42
CA ASN A 18 3.13 -31.06 -10.06
C ASN A 18 3.09 -31.33 -11.58
N LYS A 19 2.02 -30.87 -12.23
CA LYS A 19 2.11 -30.60 -13.67
C LYS A 19 3.11 -29.48 -13.80
N LEU A 20 4.37 -29.84 -14.02
CA LEU A 20 5.42 -28.94 -14.47
C LEU A 20 4.82 -28.09 -15.59
N ALA A 21 4.70 -26.79 -15.38
CA ALA A 21 4.16 -25.90 -16.38
C ALA A 21 4.91 -26.16 -17.68
N LYS A 22 4.17 -26.54 -18.72
CA LYS A 22 4.74 -26.69 -20.06
C LYS A 22 5.57 -25.44 -20.32
N SER A 23 6.79 -25.60 -20.83
CA SER A 23 7.70 -24.55 -21.27
C SER A 23 6.96 -23.47 -22.06
N GLY A 24 6.36 -22.52 -21.34
CA GLY A 24 5.75 -21.34 -21.90
C GLY A 24 6.82 -20.23 -21.92
N ASN A 25 6.71 -19.29 -22.83
CA ASN A 25 7.56 -18.11 -22.87
C ASN A 25 7.62 -17.48 -21.48
N LEU A 26 8.83 -17.15 -21.00
CA LEU A 26 9.06 -16.52 -19.71
C LEU A 26 8.28 -15.20 -19.63
N VAL A 27 7.28 -15.15 -18.80
CA VAL A 27 6.49 -13.93 -18.60
C VAL A 27 7.19 -13.03 -17.61
N LYS A 28 7.38 -11.78 -17.99
CA LYS A 28 8.06 -10.76 -17.19
C LYS A 28 7.11 -10.09 -16.21
N ALA A 29 7.61 -9.81 -15.02
CA ALA A 29 6.96 -8.90 -14.09
C ALA A 29 7.01 -7.48 -14.66
N SER A 30 5.97 -6.68 -14.43
CA SER A 30 5.86 -5.33 -14.98
C SER A 30 5.02 -4.40 -14.13
N LEU A 31 5.33 -3.11 -14.23
CA LEU A 31 4.54 -2.01 -13.70
C LEU A 31 3.91 -1.29 -14.89
N ILE A 32 2.60 -1.39 -15.02
CA ILE A 32 1.83 -0.75 -16.10
C ILE A 32 1.22 0.53 -15.54
N SER A 33 1.54 1.67 -16.18
CA SER A 33 1.08 2.97 -15.73
C SER A 33 -0.40 3.21 -16.05
N ASN A 34 -1.11 3.79 -15.08
CA ASN A 34 -2.47 4.31 -15.25
C ASN A 34 -2.48 5.81 -15.65
N ASP A 35 -1.30 6.42 -15.75
CA ASP A 35 -1.13 7.86 -15.98
C ASP A 35 -0.49 8.21 -17.33
N GLY A 36 -0.36 7.22 -18.23
CA GLY A 36 0.22 7.42 -19.56
C GLY A 36 1.76 7.53 -19.57
N VAL A 37 2.44 7.23 -18.47
CA VAL A 37 3.91 7.09 -18.44
C VAL A 37 4.29 5.72 -19.01
N PRO A 38 5.49 5.56 -19.59
CA PRO A 38 5.95 4.28 -20.11
C PRO A 38 5.88 3.16 -19.06
N PRO A 39 5.47 1.94 -19.44
CA PRO A 39 5.51 0.80 -18.54
C PRO A 39 6.94 0.42 -18.18
N ILE A 40 7.13 -0.11 -16.98
CA ILE A 40 8.42 -0.63 -16.52
C ILE A 40 8.34 -2.16 -16.56
N VAL A 41 9.16 -2.77 -17.42
CA VAL A 41 9.27 -4.22 -17.53
C VAL A 41 10.58 -4.65 -16.89
N PHE A 42 10.54 -5.64 -16.00
CA PHE A 42 11.73 -6.15 -15.35
C PHE A 42 12.54 -7.00 -16.33
N MET A 43 13.84 -6.73 -16.43
CA MET A 43 14.75 -7.52 -17.29
C MET A 43 14.85 -8.96 -16.78
N PHE A 44 15.02 -9.13 -15.48
CA PHE A 44 14.96 -10.40 -14.78
C PHE A 44 13.81 -10.36 -13.78
N ASN A 45 13.06 -11.45 -13.69
CA ASN A 45 11.96 -11.53 -12.73
C ASN A 45 12.50 -11.54 -11.30
N PRO A 46 11.80 -10.90 -10.36
CA PRO A 46 12.19 -10.94 -8.97
C PRO A 46 12.14 -12.38 -8.42
N THR A 47 13.02 -12.69 -7.49
CA THR A 47 13.06 -14.01 -6.82
C THR A 47 12.07 -14.08 -5.67
N GLU A 48 11.72 -12.92 -5.09
CA GLU A 48 10.81 -12.83 -3.95
C GLU A 48 9.97 -11.55 -4.00
N LEU A 49 8.79 -11.61 -3.44
CA LEU A 49 7.91 -10.48 -3.20
C LEU A 49 7.55 -10.49 -1.72
N VAL A 50 7.91 -9.44 -1.01
CA VAL A 50 7.61 -9.30 0.43
C VAL A 50 6.39 -8.40 0.60
N PHE A 51 5.32 -8.94 1.18
CA PHE A 51 4.06 -8.23 1.40
C PHE A 51 3.96 -7.77 2.84
N GLU A 52 3.60 -6.51 3.05
CA GLU A 52 3.43 -5.90 4.37
C GLU A 52 2.04 -5.28 4.50
N GLY A 53 1.26 -5.79 5.45
CA GLY A 53 -0.01 -5.21 5.87
C GLY A 53 0.04 -4.89 7.36
N VAL A 54 -0.30 -3.66 7.76
CA VAL A 54 -0.20 -3.20 9.14
C VAL A 54 -1.53 -2.60 9.59
N VAL A 55 -2.03 -3.09 10.73
CA VAL A 55 -3.16 -2.49 11.45
C VAL A 55 -2.60 -1.52 12.49
N GLN A 56 -3.03 -0.27 12.43
CA GLN A 56 -2.67 0.72 13.44
C GLN A 56 -3.54 0.52 14.66
N THR A 57 -2.90 0.26 15.78
CA THR A 57 -3.56 0.12 17.09
C THR A 57 -3.15 1.26 18.00
N SER A 58 -4.00 1.58 18.94
CA SER A 58 -3.73 2.53 20.02
C SER A 58 -4.00 1.83 21.36
N GLU A 59 -3.04 1.90 22.25
CA GLU A 59 -3.16 1.43 23.63
C GLU A 59 -3.28 2.65 24.55
N SER A 60 -4.34 2.69 25.35
CA SER A 60 -4.51 3.75 26.34
C SER A 60 -3.74 3.37 27.63
N PRO A 61 -2.71 4.12 28.04
CA PRO A 61 -2.01 3.87 29.27
C PRO A 61 -2.97 3.83 30.46
N GLY A 62 -2.94 2.73 31.22
CA GLY A 62 -3.80 2.55 32.40
C GLY A 62 -5.19 1.97 32.13
N ALA A 63 -5.68 1.95 30.88
CA ALA A 63 -6.94 1.29 30.57
C ALA A 63 -6.77 -0.23 30.56
N ARG A 64 -7.52 -0.92 31.40
CA ARG A 64 -7.49 -2.39 31.54
C ARG A 64 -8.87 -2.97 31.27
N THR A 65 -8.91 -4.21 30.78
CA THR A 65 -10.15 -4.99 30.71
C THR A 65 -10.59 -5.37 32.14
N GLN A 66 -11.89 -5.30 32.41
CA GLN A 66 -12.42 -5.55 33.77
C GLN A 66 -12.16 -6.96 34.25
N ASP A 67 -12.19 -7.95 33.35
CA ASP A 67 -12.10 -9.37 33.73
C ASP A 67 -10.69 -9.91 33.96
N LYS A 68 -9.66 -9.35 33.29
CA LYS A 68 -8.29 -9.93 33.31
C LYS A 68 -7.17 -8.90 33.48
N GLY A 69 -7.48 -7.63 33.62
CA GLY A 69 -6.48 -6.57 33.73
C GLY A 69 -5.58 -6.41 32.52
N ASN A 70 -5.93 -6.98 31.36
CA ASN A 70 -5.17 -6.87 30.13
C ASN A 70 -5.24 -5.44 29.57
N PRO A 71 -4.20 -4.96 28.86
CA PRO A 71 -4.25 -3.67 28.19
C PRO A 71 -5.43 -3.60 27.23
N LYS A 72 -6.17 -2.48 27.25
CA LYS A 72 -7.26 -2.23 26.30
C LYS A 72 -6.67 -1.71 25.02
N VAL A 73 -6.79 -2.49 23.94
CA VAL A 73 -6.33 -2.12 22.61
C VAL A 73 -7.50 -1.59 21.79
N SER A 74 -7.31 -0.45 21.18
CA SER A 74 -8.26 0.13 20.21
C SER A 74 -7.68 0.05 18.82
N PHE A 75 -8.50 -0.31 17.82
CA PHE A 75 -8.11 -0.33 16.41
C PHE A 75 -8.41 1.02 15.78
N SER A 76 -7.43 1.61 15.11
CA SER A 76 -7.58 2.92 14.47
C SER A 76 -7.91 2.77 12.99
N HIS A 77 -6.95 2.26 12.20
CA HIS A 77 -7.11 2.07 10.76
C HIS A 77 -6.12 1.03 10.22
N VAL A 78 -6.38 0.55 9.01
CA VAL A 78 -5.41 -0.27 8.27
C VAL A 78 -4.51 0.65 7.47
N LYS A 79 -3.20 0.50 7.57
CA LYS A 79 -2.24 1.23 6.72
C LYS A 79 -2.30 0.71 5.29
N ALA A 80 -1.96 1.57 4.33
CA ALA A 80 -1.83 1.20 2.93
C ALA A 80 -0.87 0.00 2.78
N TYR A 81 -1.28 -0.97 1.98
CA TYR A 81 -0.52 -2.19 1.73
C TYR A 81 0.79 -1.87 1.03
N LYS A 82 1.86 -2.61 1.36
CA LYS A 82 3.17 -2.45 0.73
C LYS A 82 3.66 -3.76 0.16
N VAL A 83 4.38 -3.66 -0.95
CA VAL A 83 5.14 -4.77 -1.55
C VAL A 83 6.57 -4.31 -1.73
N THR A 84 7.51 -5.04 -1.16
CA THR A 84 8.93 -4.79 -1.34
C THR A 84 9.52 -5.88 -2.23
N ILE A 85 10.24 -5.44 -3.25
CA ILE A 85 10.94 -6.28 -4.22
C ILE A 85 12.42 -6.01 -4.06
N ASN A 86 13.20 -7.04 -3.78
CA ASN A 86 14.62 -6.92 -3.53
C ASN A 86 15.45 -7.48 -4.69
N LYS A 87 16.66 -6.96 -4.86
CA LYS A 87 17.71 -7.48 -5.76
C LYS A 87 17.26 -7.66 -7.21
N ILE A 88 16.68 -6.62 -7.82
CA ILE A 88 16.33 -6.63 -9.24
C ILE A 88 17.59 -6.27 -10.04
N LEU A 89 18.01 -7.17 -10.93
CA LEU A 89 19.18 -7.00 -11.77
C LEU A 89 18.80 -6.46 -13.15
N PHE A 90 19.60 -5.55 -13.68
CA PHE A 90 19.63 -5.11 -15.07
C PHE A 90 21.05 -5.22 -15.58
N ASP A 91 21.25 -5.87 -16.71
CA ASP A 91 22.56 -6.13 -17.30
C ASP A 91 22.50 -5.93 -18.80
N THR A 92 23.29 -5.00 -19.31
CA THR A 92 23.41 -4.67 -20.73
C THR A 92 24.84 -4.82 -21.23
N TYR A 93 25.67 -5.58 -20.48
CA TYR A 93 27.08 -5.73 -20.78
C TYR A 93 27.36 -6.34 -22.19
N GLU A 94 26.59 -7.34 -22.58
CA GLU A 94 26.73 -8.00 -23.89
C GLU A 94 26.35 -7.07 -25.04
N ASP A 95 25.36 -6.19 -24.83
CA ASP A 95 24.88 -5.25 -25.84
C ASP A 95 25.66 -3.93 -25.82
N GLY A 96 26.48 -3.68 -24.80
CA GLY A 96 27.24 -2.44 -24.61
C GLY A 96 26.37 -1.20 -24.36
N GLY A 97 25.08 -1.40 -24.06
CA GLY A 97 24.11 -0.32 -23.87
C GLY A 97 24.20 0.31 -22.47
N ASP A 98 23.94 1.63 -22.38
CA ASP A 98 23.83 2.35 -21.11
C ASP A 98 22.58 1.87 -20.34
N VAL A 99 22.79 1.10 -19.28
CA VAL A 99 21.73 0.54 -18.45
C VAL A 99 20.86 1.62 -17.79
N VAL A 100 21.45 2.79 -17.50
CA VAL A 100 20.71 3.89 -16.88
C VAL A 100 19.68 4.46 -17.85
N LYS A 101 20.08 4.75 -19.10
CA LYS A 101 19.17 5.28 -20.13
C LYS A 101 18.10 4.27 -20.54
N LEU A 102 18.45 2.98 -20.62
CA LEU A 102 17.53 1.95 -21.09
C LEU A 102 16.49 1.55 -20.02
N TYR A 103 16.89 1.49 -18.75
CA TYR A 103 16.04 0.93 -17.69
C TYR A 103 15.85 1.85 -16.48
N ILE A 104 16.96 2.35 -15.89
CA ILE A 104 16.90 3.03 -14.59
C ILE A 104 16.20 4.39 -14.67
N GLU A 105 16.30 5.09 -15.79
CA GLU A 105 15.65 6.37 -15.99
C GLU A 105 14.13 6.30 -15.84
N ASN A 106 13.51 5.21 -16.30
CA ASN A 106 12.07 4.98 -16.12
C ASN A 106 11.69 4.82 -14.64
N PHE A 107 12.56 4.15 -13.84
CA PHE A 107 12.36 4.07 -12.39
C PHE A 107 12.57 5.42 -11.71
N ARG A 108 13.56 6.21 -12.14
CA ARG A 108 13.76 7.56 -11.61
C ARG A 108 12.56 8.46 -11.86
N LYS A 109 12.06 8.48 -13.09
CA LYS A 109 10.85 9.24 -13.46
C LYS A 109 9.60 8.78 -12.69
N SER A 110 9.56 7.53 -12.26
CA SER A 110 8.40 7.00 -11.52
C SER A 110 8.36 7.40 -10.03
N VAL A 111 9.41 7.99 -9.48
CA VAL A 111 9.39 8.60 -8.15
C VAL A 111 9.20 10.13 -8.21
N GLU A 112 9.21 10.71 -9.42
CA GLU A 112 8.96 12.13 -9.65
C GLU A 112 7.46 12.40 -9.84
N PHE A 113 7.04 13.63 -9.58
CA PHE A 113 5.64 14.00 -9.81
C PHE A 113 5.31 14.14 -11.29
N VAL A 114 4.19 13.58 -11.70
CA VAL A 114 3.71 13.70 -13.07
C VAL A 114 3.28 15.15 -13.32
N LYS A 115 3.71 15.72 -14.45
CA LYS A 115 3.34 17.07 -14.85
C LYS A 115 1.80 17.22 -14.89
N GLY A 116 1.29 18.19 -14.15
CA GLY A 116 -0.15 18.44 -14.02
C GLY A 116 -0.88 17.55 -13.02
N LYS A 117 -0.16 16.69 -12.28
CA LYS A 117 -0.73 15.86 -11.22
C LYS A 117 0.17 15.98 -9.99
N GLU A 118 -0.25 16.56 -8.94
CA GLU A 118 0.53 16.78 -7.71
C GLU A 118 0.87 15.46 -6.97
N ARG A 119 1.28 14.43 -7.71
CA ARG A 119 1.61 13.10 -7.21
C ARG A 119 2.50 12.32 -8.19
N PRO A 120 3.20 11.27 -7.72
CA PRO A 120 3.92 10.33 -8.59
C PRO A 120 2.94 9.53 -9.47
N PRO A 121 3.44 8.89 -10.53
CA PRO A 121 2.63 8.01 -11.38
C PRO A 121 2.06 6.83 -10.61
N ILE A 122 0.83 6.47 -10.95
CA ILE A 122 0.17 5.28 -10.41
C ILE A 122 0.33 4.13 -11.40
N TYR A 123 0.72 2.99 -10.87
CA TYR A 123 0.97 1.76 -11.60
C TYR A 123 0.05 0.63 -11.15
N GLN A 124 -0.12 -0.33 -12.03
CA GLN A 124 -0.60 -1.66 -11.71
C GLN A 124 0.60 -2.60 -11.72
N PHE A 125 0.85 -3.31 -10.63
CA PHE A 125 1.90 -4.32 -10.56
C PHE A 125 1.33 -5.68 -10.93
N MET A 126 1.89 -6.28 -11.97
CA MET A 126 1.45 -7.57 -12.46
C MET A 126 2.61 -8.46 -12.89
N TRP A 127 2.39 -9.78 -12.79
CA TRP A 127 3.31 -10.79 -13.26
C TRP A 127 2.52 -11.90 -13.93
N GLY A 128 2.65 -12.01 -15.23
CA GLY A 128 1.82 -12.88 -16.04
C GLY A 128 0.34 -12.47 -16.00
N LYS A 129 -0.51 -13.39 -15.65
CA LYS A 129 -1.95 -13.16 -15.49
C LYS A 129 -2.34 -12.66 -14.09
N GLN A 130 -1.38 -12.67 -13.16
CA GLN A 130 -1.63 -12.29 -11.77
C GLN A 130 -1.39 -10.80 -11.57
N VAL A 131 -2.40 -10.12 -11.05
CA VAL A 131 -2.32 -8.73 -10.58
C VAL A 131 -2.06 -8.77 -9.08
N TYR A 132 -0.89 -8.31 -8.66
CA TYR A 132 -0.49 -8.25 -7.24
C TYR A 132 -0.96 -6.96 -6.57
N MET A 133 -0.89 -5.83 -7.30
CA MET A 133 -1.42 -4.55 -6.83
C MET A 133 -2.12 -3.85 -8.00
N ARG A 134 -3.39 -3.49 -7.83
CA ARG A 134 -4.17 -2.79 -8.88
C ARG A 134 -3.77 -1.34 -9.03
N ARG A 135 -3.41 -0.71 -7.92
CA ARG A 135 -3.03 0.69 -7.86
C ARG A 135 -1.91 0.85 -6.85
N CYS A 136 -0.74 1.21 -7.31
CA CYS A 136 0.41 1.45 -6.45
C CYS A 136 1.29 2.55 -7.04
N PHE A 137 2.14 3.12 -6.21
CA PHE A 137 3.21 4.01 -6.62
C PHE A 137 4.52 3.55 -5.98
N ILE A 138 5.64 3.99 -6.54
CA ILE A 138 6.95 3.69 -5.97
C ILE A 138 7.19 4.65 -4.80
N GLU A 139 7.16 4.11 -3.58
CA GLU A 139 7.45 4.86 -2.35
C GLU A 139 8.95 5.00 -2.14
N LYS A 140 9.72 3.94 -2.46
CA LYS A 140 11.17 3.90 -2.25
C LYS A 140 11.86 3.18 -3.40
N LEU A 141 12.94 3.77 -3.90
CA LEU A 141 13.81 3.22 -4.91
C LEU A 141 15.26 3.35 -4.47
N ASN A 142 15.94 2.22 -4.24
CA ASN A 142 17.38 2.19 -3.98
C ASN A 142 18.05 1.35 -5.05
N TYR A 143 18.98 1.92 -5.76
CA TYR A 143 19.75 1.21 -6.78
C TYR A 143 21.24 1.58 -6.73
N LYS A 144 22.06 0.72 -7.27
CA LYS A 144 23.49 0.93 -7.44
C LYS A 144 23.93 0.51 -8.84
N LEU A 145 24.95 1.14 -9.34
CA LEU A 145 25.64 0.79 -10.58
C LEU A 145 26.90 -0.01 -10.21
N THR A 146 27.07 -1.18 -10.78
CA THR A 146 28.10 -2.13 -10.33
C THR A 146 29.13 -2.51 -11.39
N MET A 147 28.88 -2.20 -12.67
CA MET A 147 29.77 -2.49 -13.76
C MET A 147 29.77 -1.38 -14.79
N PHE A 148 30.97 -1.05 -15.29
CA PHE A 148 31.19 0.05 -16.25
C PHE A 148 32.09 -0.44 -17.37
N LEU A 149 31.89 0.06 -18.58
CA LEU A 149 32.81 -0.08 -19.69
C LEU A 149 34.04 0.85 -19.49
N PRO A 150 35.12 0.64 -20.26
CA PRO A 150 36.32 1.48 -20.14
C PRO A 150 36.08 2.98 -20.41
N ASP A 151 35.03 3.34 -21.14
CA ASP A 151 34.60 4.70 -21.41
C ASP A 151 33.76 5.32 -20.27
N GLY A 152 33.50 4.55 -19.18
CA GLY A 152 32.67 4.96 -18.05
C GLY A 152 31.17 4.72 -18.23
N THR A 153 30.73 4.12 -19.35
CA THR A 153 29.31 3.79 -19.55
C THR A 153 28.86 2.70 -18.58
N PRO A 154 27.82 2.93 -17.77
CA PRO A 154 27.31 1.92 -16.85
C PRO A 154 26.52 0.86 -17.61
N VAL A 155 26.87 -0.41 -17.41
CA VAL A 155 26.23 -1.55 -18.09
C VAL A 155 25.52 -2.51 -17.15
N ARG A 156 25.70 -2.35 -15.83
CA ARG A 156 24.97 -3.15 -14.84
C ARG A 156 24.44 -2.31 -13.71
N ALA A 157 23.15 -2.49 -13.42
CA ALA A 157 22.48 -1.88 -12.30
C ALA A 157 21.78 -2.92 -11.44
N VAL A 158 21.80 -2.72 -10.14
CA VAL A 158 21.07 -3.55 -9.18
C VAL A 158 20.15 -2.62 -8.39
N ILE A 159 18.86 -2.87 -8.43
CA ILE A 159 17.91 -2.24 -7.51
C ILE A 159 17.90 -3.08 -6.24
N ASP A 160 18.52 -2.56 -5.19
CA ASP A 160 18.62 -3.28 -3.91
C ASP A 160 17.27 -3.41 -3.23
N SER A 161 16.43 -2.38 -3.32
CA SER A 161 15.09 -2.38 -2.75
C SER A 161 14.17 -1.45 -3.55
N LEU A 162 13.04 -1.99 -3.98
CA LEU A 162 11.94 -1.28 -4.61
C LEU A 162 10.69 -1.49 -3.75
N THR A 163 10.19 -0.44 -3.12
CA THR A 163 8.96 -0.51 -2.31
C THR A 163 7.80 0.12 -3.06
N LEU A 164 6.80 -0.70 -3.34
CA LEU A 164 5.52 -0.29 -3.89
C LEU A 164 4.52 -0.10 -2.76
N LYS A 165 3.79 0.99 -2.77
CA LYS A 165 2.74 1.27 -1.80
C LYS A 165 1.41 1.43 -2.51
N GLU A 166 0.37 0.87 -1.90
CA GLU A 166 -0.99 0.97 -2.41
C GLU A 166 -1.44 2.44 -2.44
N ALA A 167 -2.10 2.81 -3.54
CA ALA A 167 -2.70 4.12 -3.72
C ALA A 167 -4.22 4.00 -3.68
N ASP A 168 -4.87 4.96 -3.03
CA ASP A 168 -6.32 5.06 -3.00
C ASP A 168 -6.90 5.20 -4.40
N GLU A 169 -8.14 4.75 -4.57
CA GLU A 169 -8.91 5.09 -5.76
C GLU A 169 -9.13 6.61 -5.80
N PRO A 170 -8.99 7.26 -6.98
CA PRO A 170 -9.38 8.65 -7.09
C PRO A 170 -10.86 8.71 -6.69
N LYS A 171 -11.19 9.49 -5.69
CA LYS A 171 -12.59 9.85 -5.43
C LYS A 171 -13.11 10.34 -6.76
N GLN A 172 -14.12 9.69 -7.31
CA GLN A 172 -14.87 10.27 -8.42
C GLN A 172 -15.38 11.60 -7.89
N ASN A 173 -14.76 12.68 -8.34
CA ASN A 173 -15.32 14.00 -8.10
C ASN A 173 -16.72 13.92 -8.66
N GLY A 174 -17.72 14.03 -7.80
CA GLY A 174 -19.09 14.23 -8.23
C GLY A 174 -19.12 15.37 -9.26
N PRO A 175 -20.17 15.52 -10.04
CA PRO A 175 -20.23 16.44 -11.17
C PRO A 175 -19.60 17.77 -10.78
N LEU A 176 -18.68 18.26 -11.60
CA LEU A 176 -17.95 19.53 -11.45
C LEU A 176 -18.97 20.63 -11.04
N GLY A 177 -18.95 21.03 -9.77
CA GLY A 177 -19.86 22.05 -9.29
C GLY A 177 -20.47 21.82 -7.89
N ALA A 178 -20.29 20.68 -7.27
CA ALA A 178 -20.70 20.50 -5.89
C ALA A 178 -19.76 21.31 -4.97
N LYS A 179 -20.17 22.55 -4.69
CA LYS A 179 -19.57 23.39 -3.65
C LYS A 179 -19.50 22.57 -2.36
N PRO A 180 -18.34 22.47 -1.68
CA PRO A 180 -18.28 21.77 -0.39
C PRO A 180 -19.39 22.32 0.50
N PRO A 181 -20.12 21.48 1.27
CA PRO A 181 -21.13 21.98 2.19
C PRO A 181 -20.45 23.00 3.09
N ALA A 182 -21.02 24.20 3.12
CA ALA A 182 -20.54 25.28 3.97
C ALA A 182 -20.36 24.72 5.38
N LYS A 183 -19.20 24.96 5.99
CA LYS A 183 -18.95 24.58 7.38
C LYS A 183 -20.09 25.18 8.20
N VAL A 184 -20.99 24.33 8.68
CA VAL A 184 -22.04 24.73 9.60
C VAL A 184 -21.33 25.16 10.87
N ASP A 185 -21.38 26.48 11.13
CA ASP A 185 -20.84 27.09 12.35
C ASP A 185 -21.73 26.67 13.51
N ARG A 186 -21.40 25.50 14.12
CA ARG A 186 -22.12 24.95 15.28
C ARG A 186 -22.16 25.88 16.50
N LYS A 187 -21.48 27.03 16.43
CA LYS A 187 -21.50 28.05 17.51
C LYS A 187 -22.65 29.01 17.43
N LYS A 188 -23.31 29.19 16.28
CA LYS A 188 -24.45 30.12 16.18
C LYS A 188 -25.80 29.54 16.61
N ASP A 189 -26.00 28.22 16.49
CA ASP A 189 -27.30 27.63 16.81
C ASP A 189 -27.50 27.32 18.30
N SER A 190 -26.46 27.37 19.13
CA SER A 190 -26.57 27.09 20.56
C SER A 190 -27.05 28.31 21.41
N LEU A 191 -27.03 29.50 20.82
CA LEU A 191 -27.46 30.74 21.54
C LEU A 191 -28.87 31.19 21.21
N ALA A 192 -29.46 30.74 20.11
CA ALA A 192 -30.80 31.19 19.68
C ALA A 192 -31.96 30.43 20.33
N ASN A 193 -31.74 29.36 21.09
CA ASN A 193 -32.80 28.49 21.61
C ASN A 193 -32.81 28.36 23.14
N ARG A 194 -32.26 29.34 23.87
CA ARG A 194 -32.44 29.42 25.30
C ARG A 194 -33.65 30.32 25.60
N LYS A 195 -34.83 29.70 25.74
CA LYS A 195 -35.95 30.34 26.44
C LYS A 195 -35.48 30.69 27.85
N PRO A 196 -35.71 31.94 28.34
CA PRO A 196 -35.42 32.27 29.73
C PRO A 196 -36.41 31.51 30.62
N SER A 197 -35.90 30.56 31.40
CA SER A 197 -36.70 29.94 32.45
C SER A 197 -36.81 30.96 33.58
N GLY A 198 -37.93 31.69 33.63
CA GLY A 198 -38.32 32.46 34.78
C GLY A 198 -38.63 31.53 35.95
N LYS A 199 -37.68 31.39 36.84
CA LYS A 199 -37.95 30.95 38.23
C LYS A 199 -37.88 32.17 39.12
N THR A 200 -39.02 32.76 39.35
CA THR A 200 -39.28 33.63 40.50
C THR A 200 -39.04 32.85 41.79
N ASN A 201 -38.13 33.35 42.55
CA ASN A 201 -37.86 32.86 43.90
C ASN A 201 -38.78 33.53 44.90
N PRO A 202 -39.72 32.85 45.61
CA PRO A 202 -40.54 33.48 46.64
C PRO A 202 -39.81 33.31 47.97
N ARG A 203 -39.05 34.31 48.36
CA ARG A 203 -38.58 34.47 49.73
C ARG A 203 -38.46 35.97 50.04
N THR A 204 -39.53 36.55 50.39
CA THR A 204 -39.58 37.71 51.29
C THR A 204 -40.47 37.35 52.45
N SER A 205 -39.86 37.04 53.56
CA SER A 205 -40.43 36.97 54.87
C SER A 205 -40.45 38.34 55.50
N LYS A 206 -41.47 38.64 56.08
CA LYS A 206 -41.90 39.36 57.28
C LYS A 206 -40.73 39.64 58.27
N VAL A 207 -40.61 40.77 58.77
CA VAL A 207 -41.17 41.63 59.76
C VAL A 207 -40.47 42.95 59.70
#